data_c1e46f38d03da366909c3ae97b688232
#
_entry.id   c1e46f38d03da366909c3ae97b688232
#
_cell.length_a   1.000
_cell.length_b   1.000
_cell.length_c   1.000
_cell.angle_alpha   90.00
_cell.angle_beta   90.00
_cell.angle_gamma   90.00
#
_symmetry.space_group_name_H-M   'P 1'
#
loop_
_entity.id
_entity.type
_entity.pdbx_description
1 polymer ?
#
loop_
_entity_poly.entity_id
_entity_poly.type
_entity_poly.pdbx_seq_one_letter_code
_entity_poly.pdbx_strand_id
1 'polypeptide(L)'
;VPTWGVGTGGTRFARFPGMGEPNNIFEKIEDCAVINDLVGITEKVSPHFPWDNVSDFKELKEFANAYSIGFDVVNSNTFQDSANDELSFKYGSLSNANQSIRDLAIKVNLDAINAGITLESKGLTVWVGDGGNFPGQISFSNSLSRYIDSMKKIYTKLPQDLNIYMEHKPYEPEFYSPVISDCGTSYICANELGEKALCIV
;
A
#
# COMPACT_ATOMS: atom_id res chain seq x y z
N VAL A 1 12.02 0.17 8.71
CA VAL A 1 10.90 0.03 9.68
C VAL A 1 9.62 0.48 9.01
N PRO A 2 8.52 -0.31 9.03
CA PRO A 2 7.23 0.16 8.57
C PRO A 2 6.65 1.20 9.54
N THR A 3 6.11 2.30 9.03
CA THR A 3 5.59 3.38 9.86
C THR A 3 4.44 2.95 10.76
N TRP A 4 3.66 1.96 10.32
CA TRP A 4 2.58 1.38 11.14
C TRP A 4 3.07 0.41 12.22
N GLY A 5 4.37 0.14 12.28
CA GLY A 5 4.99 -0.65 13.35
C GLY A 5 5.36 0.17 14.58
N VAL A 6 5.48 1.50 14.46
CA VAL A 6 5.83 2.40 15.56
C VAL A 6 4.68 3.33 15.96
N GLY A 7 3.72 3.53 15.08
CA GLY A 7 2.58 4.39 15.35
C GLY A 7 1.32 3.89 14.67
N THR A 8 0.19 4.48 15.00
CA THR A 8 -1.11 4.06 14.50
C THR A 8 -1.18 4.21 12.98
N GLY A 9 -1.05 3.10 12.26
CA GLY A 9 -1.34 3.02 10.83
C GLY A 9 -2.82 2.78 10.56
N GLY A 10 -3.49 2.21 11.54
CA GLY A 10 -4.83 1.72 11.39
C GLY A 10 -4.84 0.25 11.00
N THR A 11 -5.98 -0.37 11.23
CA THR A 11 -6.32 -1.68 10.71
C THR A 11 -7.19 -1.49 9.47
N ARG A 12 -7.61 -2.57 8.82
CA ARG A 12 -8.59 -2.45 7.74
C ARG A 12 -9.96 -1.91 8.20
N PHE A 13 -10.22 -1.78 9.50
CA PHE A 13 -11.48 -1.29 10.05
C PHE A 13 -11.40 0.16 10.48
N ALA A 14 -10.47 0.49 11.37
CA ALA A 14 -10.31 1.84 11.92
C ALA A 14 -8.92 2.04 12.55
N ARG A 15 -8.59 3.30 12.81
CA ARG A 15 -7.45 3.68 13.64
C ARG A 15 -7.88 3.69 15.10
N PHE A 16 -7.04 3.13 15.95
CA PHE A 16 -7.24 3.11 17.41
C PHE A 16 -5.97 3.66 18.09
N PRO A 17 -5.76 5.00 18.05
CA PRO A 17 -4.55 5.60 18.59
C PRO A 17 -4.47 5.36 20.10
N GLY A 18 -3.33 4.82 20.53
CA GLY A 18 -2.98 4.67 21.95
C GLY A 18 -2.42 5.95 22.53
N MET A 19 -2.37 6.02 23.87
CA MET A 19 -1.74 7.13 24.55
C MET A 19 -0.21 7.05 24.35
N GLY A 20 0.38 8.15 23.86
CA GLY A 20 1.83 8.23 23.60
C GLY A 20 2.27 7.67 22.26
N GLU A 21 1.35 7.18 21.43
CA GLU A 21 1.68 6.76 20.05
C GLU A 21 1.91 7.97 19.14
N PRO A 22 2.87 7.88 18.19
CA PRO A 22 2.99 8.83 17.10
C PRO A 22 1.69 8.99 16.32
N ASN A 23 1.26 10.24 16.09
CA ASN A 23 -0.01 10.55 15.43
C ASN A 23 0.14 10.94 13.96
N ASN A 24 1.35 11.24 13.53
CA ASN A 24 1.67 11.67 12.18
C ASN A 24 3.03 11.09 11.75
N ILE A 25 3.35 11.22 10.47
CA ILE A 25 4.57 10.64 9.91
C ILE A 25 5.85 11.27 10.48
N PHE A 26 5.84 12.54 10.88
CA PHE A 26 7.01 13.20 11.46
C PHE A 26 7.36 12.58 12.81
N GLU A 27 6.40 12.41 13.70
CA GLU A 27 6.57 11.73 14.99
C GLU A 27 7.01 10.26 14.81
N LYS A 28 6.47 9.56 13.79
CA LYS A 28 6.90 8.19 13.45
C LYS A 28 8.36 8.13 13.00
N ILE A 29 8.83 9.15 12.26
CA ILE A 29 10.24 9.23 11.84
C ILE A 29 11.14 9.45 13.05
N GLU A 30 10.74 10.30 14.01
CA GLU A 30 11.51 10.49 15.25
C GLU A 30 11.66 9.17 16.01
N ASP A 31 10.59 8.41 16.19
CA ASP A 31 10.64 7.10 16.85
C ASP A 31 11.50 6.10 16.05
N CYS A 32 11.41 6.10 14.74
CA CYS A 32 12.26 5.25 13.88
C CYS A 32 13.74 5.65 13.98
N ALA A 33 14.05 6.94 14.14
CA ALA A 33 15.42 7.40 14.35
C ALA A 33 15.97 6.91 15.69
N VAL A 34 15.18 6.96 16.76
CA VAL A 34 15.57 6.37 18.07
C VAL A 34 15.84 4.87 17.93
N ILE A 35 14.98 4.14 17.20
CA ILE A 35 15.20 2.70 16.94
C ILE A 35 16.52 2.50 16.18
N ASN A 36 16.78 3.30 15.15
CA ASN A 36 18.02 3.21 14.38
C ASN A 36 19.26 3.51 15.24
N ASP A 37 19.20 4.51 16.09
CA ASP A 37 20.29 4.84 17.02
C ASP A 37 20.61 3.69 17.99
N LEU A 38 19.58 2.93 18.38
CA LEU A 38 19.76 1.77 19.27
C LEU A 38 20.28 0.52 18.58
N VAL A 39 19.86 0.24 17.33
CA VAL A 39 20.17 -1.01 16.64
C VAL A 39 21.14 -0.88 15.46
N GLY A 40 21.28 0.33 14.89
CA GLY A 40 22.26 0.67 13.85
C GLY A 40 22.02 0.06 12.47
N ILE A 41 20.83 -0.50 12.19
CA ILE A 41 20.51 -1.21 10.94
C ILE A 41 19.15 -0.83 10.34
N THR A 42 18.46 0.18 10.87
CA THR A 42 17.10 0.55 10.47
C THR A 42 17.04 1.98 9.92
N GLU A 43 17.96 2.34 9.06
CA GLU A 43 18.11 3.67 8.46
C GLU A 43 17.03 4.07 7.46
N LYS A 44 16.00 3.22 7.25
CA LYS A 44 14.91 3.48 6.31
C LYS A 44 13.55 3.16 6.90
N VAL A 45 12.56 3.94 6.49
CA VAL A 45 11.16 3.73 6.82
C VAL A 45 10.34 3.44 5.56
N SER A 46 9.29 2.64 5.72
CA SER A 46 8.29 2.36 4.68
C SER A 46 6.97 3.04 5.05
N PRO A 47 6.62 4.16 4.42
CA PRO A 47 5.37 4.85 4.69
C PRO A 47 4.18 4.15 4.03
N HIS A 48 2.99 4.42 4.56
CA HIS A 48 1.73 3.85 4.08
C HIS A 48 0.71 4.93 3.74
N PHE A 49 0.37 5.06 2.48
CA PHE A 49 -0.55 6.09 2.00
C PHE A 49 -1.99 5.56 1.85
N PRO A 50 -3.01 6.33 2.26
CA PRO A 50 -2.96 7.74 2.68
C PRO A 50 -2.69 8.00 4.18
N TRP A 51 -2.38 6.99 5.00
CA TRP A 51 -2.20 7.19 6.46
C TRP A 51 -1.11 8.20 6.81
N ASP A 52 -0.02 8.17 6.04
CA ASP A 52 1.18 9.01 6.24
C ASP A 52 1.21 10.21 5.27
N ASN A 53 0.04 10.62 4.79
CA ASN A 53 -0.05 11.72 3.83
C ASN A 53 0.31 13.06 4.48
N VAL A 54 1.01 13.90 3.71
CA VAL A 54 1.42 15.26 4.09
C VAL A 54 1.11 16.23 2.98
N SER A 55 1.09 17.52 3.28
CA SER A 55 0.91 18.58 2.30
C SER A 55 2.15 18.81 1.44
N ASP A 56 3.35 18.56 1.99
CA ASP A 56 4.63 18.73 1.30
C ASP A 56 5.57 17.52 1.57
N PHE A 57 5.75 16.69 0.57
CA PHE A 57 6.67 15.55 0.63
C PHE A 57 8.15 15.93 0.57
N LYS A 58 8.49 17.15 0.11
CA LYS A 58 9.88 17.64 0.15
C LYS A 58 10.26 17.99 1.57
N GLU A 59 9.36 18.69 2.28
CA GLU A 59 9.53 18.99 3.71
C GLU A 59 9.71 17.69 4.51
N LEU A 60 8.86 16.69 4.25
CA LEU A 60 8.97 15.38 4.89
C LEU A 60 10.33 14.71 4.64
N LYS A 61 10.81 14.77 3.39
CA LYS A 61 12.12 14.23 3.03
C LYS A 61 13.27 14.93 3.73
N GLU A 62 13.23 16.28 3.76
CA GLU A 62 14.25 17.09 4.45
C GLU A 62 14.26 16.79 5.94
N PHE A 63 13.08 16.66 6.55
CA PHE A 63 12.93 16.28 7.95
C PHE A 63 13.54 14.90 8.23
N ALA A 64 13.20 13.89 7.46
CA ALA A 64 13.76 12.54 7.61
C ALA A 64 15.28 12.51 7.46
N ASN A 65 15.83 13.26 6.48
CA ASN A 65 17.26 13.39 6.26
C ASN A 65 17.98 14.01 7.47
N ALA A 66 17.34 14.96 8.18
CA ALA A 66 17.92 15.56 9.39
C ALA A 66 18.09 14.53 10.52
N TYR A 67 17.30 13.47 10.53
CA TYR A 67 17.40 12.33 11.43
C TYR A 67 18.21 11.16 10.86
N SER A 68 18.87 11.32 9.70
CA SER A 68 19.57 10.25 8.99
C SER A 68 18.68 9.07 8.62
N ILE A 69 17.39 9.31 8.41
CA ILE A 69 16.39 8.32 7.98
C ILE A 69 16.04 8.57 6.51
N GLY A 70 16.14 7.52 5.70
CA GLY A 70 15.67 7.51 4.32
C GLY A 70 14.31 6.81 4.17
N PHE A 71 13.84 6.70 2.93
CA PHE A 71 12.60 5.99 2.60
C PHE A 71 12.92 4.72 1.81
N ASP A 72 12.23 3.66 2.17
CA ASP A 72 12.20 2.40 1.43
C ASP A 72 10.99 2.39 0.49
N VAL A 73 10.42 1.23 0.17
CA VAL A 73 9.20 1.13 -0.63
C VAL A 73 8.02 1.81 0.07
N VAL A 74 7.21 2.52 -0.69
CA VAL A 74 5.94 3.06 -0.21
C VAL A 74 4.82 2.02 -0.34
N ASN A 75 3.80 2.13 0.49
CA ASN A 75 2.64 1.24 0.46
C ASN A 75 1.37 2.02 0.14
N SER A 76 0.45 1.40 -0.59
CA SER A 76 -0.86 1.97 -0.88
C SER A 76 -1.97 1.26 -0.10
N ASN A 77 -3.01 2.01 0.25
CA ASN A 77 -4.18 1.50 0.95
C ASN A 77 -5.44 1.73 0.11
N THR A 78 -5.99 0.62 -0.38
CA THR A 78 -7.30 0.59 -1.06
C THR A 78 -8.28 -0.38 -0.38
N PHE A 79 -8.06 -0.65 0.89
CA PHE A 79 -8.90 -1.55 1.69
C PHE A 79 -9.65 -0.83 2.82
N GLN A 80 -9.46 0.47 2.97
CA GLN A 80 -10.12 1.30 3.96
C GLN A 80 -10.70 2.55 3.28
N ASP A 81 -11.95 2.84 3.57
CA ASP A 81 -12.61 4.04 3.06
C ASP A 81 -12.22 5.28 3.87
N SER A 82 -12.17 6.43 3.21
CA SER A 82 -12.16 7.72 3.88
C SER A 82 -13.57 8.16 4.23
N ALA A 83 -13.74 8.85 5.36
CA ALA A 83 -15.05 9.29 5.83
C ALA A 83 -15.76 10.26 4.86
N ASN A 84 -15.04 10.87 3.93
CA ASN A 84 -15.56 11.84 2.96
C ASN A 84 -15.68 11.27 1.55
N ASP A 85 -15.40 9.97 1.34
CA ASP A 85 -15.45 9.37 0.02
C ASP A 85 -16.91 9.06 -0.37
N GLU A 86 -17.32 9.48 -1.56
CA GLU A 86 -18.61 9.09 -2.16
C GLU A 86 -18.59 7.62 -2.66
N LEU A 87 -17.41 7.09 -2.92
CA LEU A 87 -17.16 5.73 -3.40
C LEU A 87 -16.49 4.89 -2.29
N SER A 88 -16.84 3.63 -2.19
CA SER A 88 -16.39 2.73 -1.13
C SER A 88 -15.64 1.52 -1.70
N PHE A 89 -14.53 1.14 -1.08
CA PHE A 89 -13.81 -0.09 -1.35
C PHE A 89 -14.40 -1.32 -0.64
N LYS A 90 -15.53 -1.17 0.05
CA LYS A 90 -16.18 -2.21 0.85
C LYS A 90 -16.37 -3.54 0.11
N TYR A 91 -16.64 -3.48 -1.20
CA TYR A 91 -16.84 -4.67 -2.04
C TYR A 91 -15.71 -4.88 -3.05
N GLY A 92 -14.52 -4.47 -2.71
CA GLY A 92 -13.31 -4.55 -3.52
C GLY A 92 -12.86 -3.20 -4.06
N SER A 93 -11.60 -3.14 -4.42
CA SER A 93 -10.90 -1.96 -4.93
C SER A 93 -10.47 -2.14 -6.38
N LEU A 94 -9.24 -2.57 -6.62
CA LEU A 94 -8.68 -2.79 -7.96
C LEU A 94 -9.39 -3.90 -8.75
N SER A 95 -10.08 -4.82 -8.07
CA SER A 95 -10.87 -5.89 -8.70
C SER A 95 -12.38 -5.62 -8.74
N ASN A 96 -12.85 -4.49 -8.23
CA ASN A 96 -14.27 -4.15 -8.14
C ASN A 96 -14.98 -4.24 -9.48
N ALA A 97 -16.25 -4.67 -9.48
CA ALA A 97 -17.09 -4.70 -10.69
C ALA A 97 -17.38 -3.29 -11.21
N ASN A 98 -17.50 -2.28 -10.33
CA ASN A 98 -17.72 -0.90 -10.69
C ASN A 98 -16.42 -0.23 -11.16
N GLN A 99 -16.42 0.29 -12.40
CA GLN A 99 -15.25 0.95 -12.99
C GLN A 99 -14.82 2.19 -12.21
N SER A 100 -15.75 3.01 -11.71
CA SER A 100 -15.43 4.25 -10.99
C SER A 100 -14.66 3.93 -9.68
N ILE A 101 -14.99 2.82 -9.00
CA ILE A 101 -14.27 2.38 -7.81
C ILE A 101 -12.87 1.90 -8.17
N ARG A 102 -12.70 1.16 -9.28
CA ARG A 102 -11.37 0.79 -9.77
C ARG A 102 -10.53 2.00 -10.16
N ASP A 103 -11.13 3.00 -10.80
CA ASP A 103 -10.43 4.23 -11.19
C ASP A 103 -9.98 5.04 -9.95
N LEU A 104 -10.80 5.07 -8.88
CA LEU A 104 -10.39 5.64 -7.60
C LEU A 104 -9.22 4.86 -6.98
N ALA A 105 -9.29 3.52 -6.96
CA ALA A 105 -8.22 2.68 -6.46
C ALA A 105 -6.91 2.85 -7.25
N ILE A 106 -6.99 2.96 -8.57
CA ILE A 106 -5.85 3.26 -9.44
C ILE A 106 -5.26 4.62 -9.07
N LYS A 107 -6.11 5.65 -8.88
CA LYS A 107 -5.67 6.98 -8.48
C LYS A 107 -4.91 6.95 -7.16
N VAL A 108 -5.40 6.26 -6.14
CA VAL A 108 -4.71 6.11 -4.84
C VAL A 108 -3.31 5.54 -5.02
N ASN A 109 -3.16 4.51 -5.87
CA ASN A 109 -1.85 3.93 -6.15
C ASN A 109 -0.92 4.89 -6.92
N LEU A 110 -1.46 5.67 -7.87
CA LEU A 110 -0.67 6.67 -8.60
C LEU A 110 -0.25 7.82 -7.68
N ASP A 111 -1.09 8.25 -6.75
CA ASP A 111 -0.75 9.25 -5.75
C ASP A 111 0.39 8.75 -4.83
N ALA A 112 0.34 7.47 -4.42
CA ALA A 112 1.42 6.84 -3.66
C ALA A 112 2.75 6.77 -4.45
N ILE A 113 2.69 6.46 -5.75
CA ILE A 113 3.87 6.50 -6.63
C ILE A 113 4.46 7.91 -6.68
N ASN A 114 3.63 8.94 -6.85
CA ASN A 114 4.09 10.33 -6.91
C ASN A 114 4.75 10.77 -5.59
N ALA A 115 4.18 10.39 -4.45
CA ALA A 115 4.81 10.58 -3.15
C ALA A 115 6.15 9.85 -3.09
N GLY A 116 6.20 8.57 -3.48
CA GLY A 116 7.40 7.76 -3.51
C GLY A 116 8.52 8.35 -4.37
N ILE A 117 8.20 8.93 -5.54
CA ILE A 117 9.18 9.62 -6.40
C ILE A 117 9.83 10.79 -5.63
N THR A 118 9.03 11.62 -4.95
CA THR A 118 9.55 12.77 -4.19
C THR A 118 10.41 12.31 -3.01
N LEU A 119 10.03 11.21 -2.37
CA LEU A 119 10.75 10.60 -1.25
C LEU A 119 11.96 9.75 -1.68
N GLU A 120 12.23 9.63 -2.98
CA GLU A 120 13.29 8.77 -3.55
C GLU A 120 13.13 7.28 -3.22
N SER A 121 11.90 6.85 -2.99
CA SER A 121 11.53 5.45 -2.84
C SER A 121 11.85 4.65 -4.11
N LYS A 122 12.13 3.37 -3.95
CA LYS A 122 12.47 2.46 -5.08
C LYS A 122 11.32 1.54 -5.49
N GLY A 123 10.16 1.69 -4.87
CA GLY A 123 9.03 0.87 -5.23
C GLY A 123 7.72 1.20 -4.53
N LEU A 124 6.68 0.58 -5.02
CA LEU A 124 5.33 0.59 -4.45
C LEU A 124 4.93 -0.84 -4.08
N THR A 125 4.54 -1.06 -2.84
CA THR A 125 3.89 -2.31 -2.41
C THR A 125 2.38 -2.15 -2.52
N VAL A 126 1.72 -3.12 -3.14
CA VAL A 126 0.27 -3.17 -3.31
C VAL A 126 -0.27 -4.45 -2.72
N TRP A 127 -1.03 -4.32 -1.63
CA TRP A 127 -1.90 -5.34 -1.10
C TRP A 127 -3.36 -4.91 -1.26
N VAL A 128 -4.24 -5.84 -1.63
CA VAL A 128 -5.68 -5.60 -1.72
C VAL A 128 -6.45 -6.54 -0.81
N GLY A 129 -7.45 -5.99 -0.11
CA GLY A 129 -8.38 -6.78 0.68
C GLY A 129 -9.58 -7.32 -0.11
N ASP A 130 -9.50 -7.32 -1.43
CA ASP A 130 -10.59 -7.70 -2.34
C ASP A 130 -10.87 -9.20 -2.27
N GLY A 131 -12.14 -9.58 -2.15
CA GLY A 131 -12.52 -10.98 -2.05
C GLY A 131 -14.02 -11.21 -1.87
N GLY A 132 -14.41 -12.44 -1.58
CA GLY A 132 -15.78 -12.84 -1.37
C GLY A 132 -15.91 -14.05 -0.45
N ASN A 133 -17.09 -14.19 0.24
CA ASN A 133 -17.29 -15.22 1.25
C ASN A 133 -17.58 -16.60 0.67
N PHE A 134 -18.27 -16.67 -0.48
CA PHE A 134 -18.72 -17.93 -1.04
C PHE A 134 -18.90 -17.85 -2.57
N PRO A 135 -18.88 -19.02 -3.25
CA PRO A 135 -19.16 -19.09 -4.68
C PRO A 135 -20.52 -18.47 -5.04
N GLY A 136 -20.56 -17.66 -6.08
CA GLY A 136 -21.77 -16.95 -6.52
C GLY A 136 -21.90 -15.53 -5.96
N GLN A 137 -21.18 -15.18 -4.89
CA GLN A 137 -21.13 -13.81 -4.40
C GLN A 137 -20.33 -12.92 -5.35
N ILE A 138 -19.18 -13.40 -5.81
CA ILE A 138 -18.34 -12.79 -6.85
C ILE A 138 -17.84 -13.85 -7.83
N SER A 139 -17.48 -13.43 -9.04
CA SER A 139 -16.69 -14.25 -9.97
C SER A 139 -15.21 -14.00 -9.73
N PHE A 140 -14.51 -14.96 -9.13
CA PHE A 140 -13.07 -14.83 -8.84
C PHE A 140 -12.25 -14.64 -10.12
N SER A 141 -12.55 -15.35 -11.21
CA SER A 141 -11.84 -15.19 -12.49
C SER A 141 -12.03 -13.78 -13.06
N ASN A 142 -13.24 -13.25 -13.05
CA ASN A 142 -13.49 -11.89 -13.49
C ASN A 142 -12.85 -10.84 -12.56
N SER A 143 -12.82 -11.10 -11.25
CA SER A 143 -12.16 -10.23 -10.29
C SER A 143 -10.65 -10.20 -10.51
N LEU A 144 -10.04 -11.35 -10.72
CA LEU A 144 -8.61 -11.46 -11.05
C LEU A 144 -8.29 -10.73 -12.36
N SER A 145 -9.09 -10.90 -13.42
CA SER A 145 -8.90 -10.19 -14.68
C SER A 145 -8.97 -8.67 -14.48
N ARG A 146 -9.97 -8.17 -13.75
CA ARG A 146 -10.11 -6.73 -13.44
C ARG A 146 -8.94 -6.20 -12.60
N TYR A 147 -8.45 -7.00 -11.65
CA TYR A 147 -7.25 -6.66 -10.86
C TYR A 147 -6.03 -6.50 -11.77
N ILE A 148 -5.76 -7.47 -12.62
CA ILE A 148 -4.64 -7.42 -13.58
C ILE A 148 -4.78 -6.21 -14.51
N ASP A 149 -5.97 -5.93 -15.06
CA ASP A 149 -6.21 -4.76 -15.91
C ASP A 149 -5.96 -3.44 -15.17
N SER A 150 -6.37 -3.36 -13.91
CA SER A 150 -6.12 -2.20 -13.05
C SER A 150 -4.63 -2.02 -12.77
N MET A 151 -3.94 -3.11 -12.42
CA MET A 151 -2.50 -3.11 -12.20
C MET A 151 -1.71 -2.76 -13.45
N LYS A 152 -2.12 -3.20 -14.64
CA LYS A 152 -1.52 -2.80 -15.92
C LYS A 152 -1.59 -1.27 -16.12
N LYS A 153 -2.70 -0.63 -15.76
CA LYS A 153 -2.82 0.83 -15.84
C LYS A 153 -1.86 1.55 -14.88
N ILE A 154 -1.69 1.03 -13.67
CA ILE A 154 -0.71 1.54 -12.69
C ILE A 154 0.70 1.32 -13.23
N TYR A 155 1.02 0.11 -13.66
CA TYR A 155 2.33 -0.28 -14.18
C TYR A 155 2.80 0.59 -15.35
N THR A 156 1.91 0.97 -16.27
CA THR A 156 2.24 1.86 -17.40
C THR A 156 2.67 3.27 -16.99
N LYS A 157 2.37 3.67 -15.75
CA LYS A 157 2.76 4.98 -15.18
C LYS A 157 3.96 4.88 -14.23
N LEU A 158 4.44 3.67 -14.00
CA LEU A 158 5.57 3.43 -13.10
C LEU A 158 6.87 3.98 -13.73
N PRO A 159 7.64 4.83 -13.04
CA PRO A 159 8.98 5.24 -13.49
C PRO A 159 9.88 4.06 -13.79
N GLN A 160 10.90 4.29 -14.61
CA GLN A 160 11.78 3.20 -15.05
C GLN A 160 12.59 2.57 -13.91
N ASP A 161 12.90 3.35 -12.89
CA ASP A 161 13.70 2.98 -11.72
C ASP A 161 12.89 2.55 -10.49
N LEU A 162 11.54 2.49 -10.60
CA LEU A 162 10.67 1.97 -9.57
C LEU A 162 10.16 0.56 -9.90
N ASN A 163 10.10 -0.28 -8.87
CA ASN A 163 9.45 -1.59 -8.92
C ASN A 163 8.05 -1.52 -8.30
N ILE A 164 7.18 -2.45 -8.69
CA ILE A 164 5.92 -2.68 -8.01
C ILE A 164 5.97 -4.07 -7.36
N TYR A 165 5.62 -4.10 -6.08
CA TYR A 165 5.63 -5.32 -5.28
C TYR A 165 4.18 -5.74 -5.01
N MET A 166 3.83 -6.92 -5.50
CA MET A 166 2.49 -7.48 -5.36
C MET A 166 2.48 -8.38 -4.13
N GLU A 167 1.81 -7.90 -3.08
CA GLU A 167 1.71 -8.59 -1.80
C GLU A 167 0.46 -9.46 -1.77
N HIS A 168 0.60 -10.67 -1.23
CA HIS A 168 -0.51 -11.55 -0.88
C HIS A 168 -0.53 -11.80 0.62
N LYS A 169 -1.71 -12.09 1.16
CA LYS A 169 -1.91 -12.50 2.55
C LYS A 169 -2.80 -13.72 2.60
N PRO A 170 -2.25 -14.91 2.92
CA PRO A 170 -3.02 -16.15 2.85
C PRO A 170 -4.07 -16.28 3.96
N TYR A 171 -3.90 -15.55 5.08
CA TYR A 171 -4.75 -15.65 6.28
C TYR A 171 -5.44 -14.34 6.66
N GLU A 172 -5.31 -13.30 5.86
CA GLU A 172 -5.98 -12.02 6.09
C GLU A 172 -6.66 -11.54 4.80
N PRO A 173 -7.97 -11.37 4.85
CA PRO A 173 -8.90 -11.60 5.98
C PRO A 173 -9.29 -13.07 6.13
N GLU A 174 -9.41 -13.56 7.36
CA GLU A 174 -9.74 -14.97 7.64
C GLU A 174 -11.20 -15.33 7.33
N PHE A 175 -12.10 -14.36 7.21
CA PHE A 175 -13.53 -14.56 7.08
C PHE A 175 -14.06 -14.51 5.64
N TYR A 176 -13.20 -14.41 4.64
CA TYR A 176 -13.53 -14.59 3.22
C TYR A 176 -12.30 -14.94 2.38
N SER A 177 -12.53 -15.43 1.15
CA SER A 177 -11.45 -15.77 0.21
C SER A 177 -10.98 -14.52 -0.53
N PRO A 178 -9.71 -14.11 -0.41
CA PRO A 178 -9.15 -12.99 -1.16
C PRO A 178 -8.95 -13.33 -2.64
N VAL A 179 -8.98 -12.31 -3.50
CA VAL A 179 -8.70 -12.46 -4.94
C VAL A 179 -7.22 -12.80 -5.16
N ILE A 180 -6.33 -12.23 -4.36
CA ILE A 180 -4.90 -12.54 -4.34
C ILE A 180 -4.60 -13.31 -3.06
N SER A 181 -4.79 -14.61 -3.10
CA SER A 181 -4.80 -15.49 -1.93
C SER A 181 -3.45 -16.10 -1.54
N ASP A 182 -2.51 -16.15 -2.49
CA ASP A 182 -1.26 -16.89 -2.33
C ASP A 182 -0.16 -16.37 -3.25
N CYS A 183 1.06 -16.81 -3.00
CA CYS A 183 2.23 -16.40 -3.78
C CYS A 183 2.13 -16.81 -5.26
N GLY A 184 1.50 -17.93 -5.57
CA GLY A 184 1.32 -18.38 -6.95
C GLY A 184 0.43 -17.42 -7.74
N THR A 185 -0.70 -17.01 -7.17
CA THR A 185 -1.59 -16.01 -7.75
C THR A 185 -0.89 -14.67 -7.92
N SER A 186 -0.16 -14.21 -6.88
CA SER A 186 0.62 -12.97 -6.93
C SER A 186 1.71 -13.04 -8.02
N TYR A 187 2.42 -14.15 -8.12
CA TYR A 187 3.45 -14.39 -9.14
C TYR A 187 2.88 -14.38 -10.57
N ILE A 188 1.74 -15.04 -10.80
CA ILE A 188 1.07 -15.01 -12.11
C ILE A 188 0.71 -13.56 -12.48
N CYS A 189 0.15 -12.80 -11.53
CA CYS A 189 -0.19 -11.39 -11.77
C CYS A 189 1.07 -10.55 -12.07
N ALA A 190 2.16 -10.74 -11.34
CA ALA A 190 3.42 -10.03 -11.59
C ALA A 190 3.96 -10.31 -13.00
N ASN A 191 3.95 -11.57 -13.43
CA ASN A 191 4.39 -11.95 -14.79
C ASN A 191 3.53 -11.31 -15.89
N GLU A 192 2.24 -11.12 -15.67
CA GLU A 192 1.35 -10.44 -16.60
C GLU A 192 1.64 -8.94 -16.77
N LEU A 193 2.36 -8.33 -15.81
CA LEU A 193 2.71 -6.91 -15.84
C LEU A 193 4.05 -6.66 -16.52
N GLY A 194 5.08 -7.42 -16.20
CA GLY A 194 6.43 -7.29 -16.75
C GLY A 194 7.53 -7.24 -15.69
N GLU A 195 8.77 -7.00 -16.13
CA GLU A 195 10.01 -7.18 -15.33
C GLU A 195 10.11 -6.34 -14.05
N LYS A 196 9.41 -5.19 -13.98
CA LYS A 196 9.38 -4.34 -12.78
C LYS A 196 8.33 -4.75 -11.76
N ALA A 197 7.55 -5.78 -12.03
CA ALA A 197 6.56 -6.32 -11.11
C ALA A 197 7.12 -7.56 -10.42
N LEU A 198 7.12 -7.53 -9.09
CA LEU A 198 7.71 -8.57 -8.24
C LEU A 198 6.64 -9.09 -7.27
N CYS A 199 6.70 -10.39 -6.99
CA CYS A 199 5.90 -11.00 -5.94
C CYS A 199 6.66 -10.90 -4.61
N ILE A 200 6.00 -10.42 -3.56
CA ILE A 200 6.53 -10.50 -2.18
C ILE A 200 6.05 -11.83 -1.57
N VAL A 201 7.00 -12.56 -0.99
CA VAL A 201 6.73 -13.81 -0.28
C VAL A 201 7.03 -13.63 1.19
#